data_d310d546a1d48af9e198e73ca01ecd95
#
_entry.id   d310d546a1d48af9e198e73ca01ecd95
#
_cell.length_a   1.000
_cell.length_b   1.000
_cell.length_c   1.000
_cell.angle_alpha   90.00
_cell.angle_beta   90.00
_cell.angle_gamma   90.00
#
_symmetry.space_group_name_H-M   'P 1'
#
loop_
_entity.id
_entity.type
_entity.pdbx_description
1 polymer ?
#
loop_
_entity_poly.entity_id
_entity_poly.type
_entity_poly.pdbx_seq_one_letter_code
_entity_poly.pdbx_strand_id
1 'polypeptide(L)'
;LERTGTVVGQLSGIGTVGAIAGTVLTGFVLVSRIPVTAILLGLGVLLVLAALPFAWSARRHPGALATVGVLAAGGLAVPWLPGGCDVETAYHCALLEEDPEREGGRLLVLDGLRHSYVDVDDPEHLEFAYVRAAAAAIDAAYAGDGALDAYFLGGGGLTLPRWLAETRPGTSSTVSEIDPGVVQIDQEELPLPDGADVEVRVEDARLGLGRMATDSVDLVVGDAFGGVSVPWHLTTEEALAEVDRALRPGGTYVVNLIDHGEMAFVRAEVRTLQQVFEHVVALGEPGTGARRVAGSSDPR
;
A
#
# COMPACT_ATOMS: atom_id res chain seq x y z
N LEU A 1 50.88 14.25 19.06
CA LEU A 1 50.32 13.04 18.41
C LEU A 1 49.24 12.39 19.27
N GLU A 2 49.43 12.23 20.60
CA GLU A 2 48.43 11.59 21.47
C GLU A 2 47.08 12.38 21.55
N ARG A 3 47.15 13.72 21.69
CA ARG A 3 45.96 14.56 21.69
C ARG A 3 45.14 14.48 20.37
N THR A 4 45.83 14.37 19.25
CA THR A 4 45.21 14.26 17.94
C THR A 4 44.46 12.94 17.81
N GLY A 5 45.03 11.84 18.27
CA GLY A 5 44.36 10.51 18.25
C GLY A 5 43.14 10.48 19.15
N THR A 6 43.18 11.08 20.34
CA THR A 6 42.03 11.15 21.25
C THR A 6 40.86 11.96 20.62
N VAL A 7 41.17 13.13 20.03
CA VAL A 7 40.15 13.98 19.38
C VAL A 7 39.52 13.26 18.19
N VAL A 8 40.32 12.64 17.35
CA VAL A 8 39.79 11.83 16.20
C VAL A 8 38.92 10.68 16.69
N GLY A 9 39.34 9.96 17.73
CA GLY A 9 38.54 8.87 18.30
C GLY A 9 37.21 9.35 18.89
N GLN A 10 37.20 10.49 19.59
CA GLN A 10 35.97 11.10 20.12
C GLN A 10 35.00 11.51 18.99
N LEU A 11 35.52 12.21 17.97
CA LEU A 11 34.71 12.66 16.83
C LEU A 11 34.13 11.45 16.07
N SER A 12 34.91 10.41 15.83
CA SER A 12 34.43 9.18 15.20
C SER A 12 33.38 8.49 16.05
N GLY A 13 33.57 8.41 17.37
CA GLY A 13 32.58 7.84 18.29
C GLY A 13 31.26 8.60 18.29
N ILE A 14 31.29 9.93 18.35
CA ILE A 14 30.11 10.78 18.27
C ILE A 14 29.40 10.61 16.90
N GLY A 15 30.18 10.55 15.81
CA GLY A 15 29.62 10.33 14.47
C GLY A 15 28.92 8.97 14.36
N THR A 16 29.50 7.92 14.92
CA THR A 16 28.89 6.57 14.92
C THR A 16 27.60 6.53 15.72
N VAL A 17 27.61 7.10 16.93
CA VAL A 17 26.38 7.21 17.77
C VAL A 17 25.31 8.02 17.06
N GLY A 18 25.69 9.15 16.46
CA GLY A 18 24.76 9.99 15.68
C GLY A 18 24.16 9.25 14.47
N ALA A 19 24.97 8.48 13.75
CA ALA A 19 24.49 7.69 12.61
C ALA A 19 23.49 6.62 13.06
N ILE A 20 23.80 5.86 14.12
CA ILE A 20 22.88 4.83 14.66
C ILE A 20 21.58 5.47 15.15
N ALA A 21 21.68 6.54 15.96
CA ALA A 21 20.52 7.24 16.47
C ALA A 21 19.66 7.84 15.34
N GLY A 22 20.31 8.44 14.34
CA GLY A 22 19.64 8.99 13.15
C GLY A 22 18.89 7.91 12.36
N THR A 23 19.54 6.78 12.10
CA THR A 23 18.91 5.64 11.38
C THR A 23 17.69 5.11 12.13
N VAL A 24 17.81 4.87 13.45
CA VAL A 24 16.71 4.39 14.27
C VAL A 24 15.57 5.41 14.34
N LEU A 25 15.90 6.69 14.59
CA LEU A 25 14.90 7.76 14.67
C LEU A 25 14.16 7.93 13.33
N THR A 26 14.90 7.96 12.22
CA THR A 26 14.28 8.13 10.90
C THR A 26 13.42 6.91 10.54
N GLY A 27 13.96 5.69 10.65
CA GLY A 27 13.29 4.49 10.19
C GLY A 27 12.07 4.09 11.04
N PHE A 28 12.10 4.32 12.35
CA PHE A 28 11.01 3.86 13.24
C PHE A 28 10.09 4.96 13.75
N VAL A 29 10.49 6.22 13.63
CA VAL A 29 9.70 7.32 14.21
C VAL A 29 9.30 8.35 13.15
N LEU A 30 10.25 8.86 12.36
CA LEU A 30 9.95 9.95 11.45
C LEU A 30 9.15 9.49 10.24
N VAL A 31 9.61 8.46 9.53
CA VAL A 31 8.94 7.95 8.31
C VAL A 31 7.51 7.48 8.59
N SER A 32 7.26 6.94 9.80
CA SER A 32 5.91 6.48 10.16
C SER A 32 4.93 7.60 10.56
N ARG A 33 5.38 8.87 10.68
CA ARG A 33 4.57 9.98 11.19
C ARG A 33 4.63 11.25 10.36
N ILE A 34 5.63 11.40 9.53
CA ILE A 34 5.93 12.65 8.83
C ILE A 34 6.26 12.32 7.37
N PRO A 35 5.66 13.02 6.40
CA PRO A 35 6.00 12.87 4.98
C PRO A 35 7.51 13.00 4.74
N VAL A 36 8.03 12.20 3.80
CA VAL A 36 9.47 12.17 3.48
C VAL A 36 9.96 13.53 3.03
N THR A 37 9.14 14.25 2.27
CA THR A 37 9.45 15.64 1.86
C THR A 37 9.68 16.56 3.06
N ALA A 38 8.84 16.49 4.10
CA ALA A 38 9.00 17.27 5.31
C ALA A 38 10.28 16.88 6.11
N ILE A 39 10.63 15.60 6.14
CA ILE A 39 11.87 15.10 6.76
C ILE A 39 13.09 15.67 6.03
N LEU A 40 13.09 15.62 4.70
CA LEU A 40 14.18 16.13 3.86
C LEU A 40 14.34 17.64 4.02
N LEU A 41 13.23 18.39 4.04
CA LEU A 41 13.25 19.85 4.29
C LEU A 41 13.78 20.16 5.70
N GLY A 42 13.30 19.45 6.71
CA GLY A 42 13.78 19.62 8.08
C GLY A 42 15.28 19.33 8.22
N LEU A 43 15.77 18.28 7.58
CA LEU A 43 17.19 17.95 7.51
C LEU A 43 17.99 19.04 6.78
N GLY A 44 17.47 19.54 5.66
CA GLY A 44 18.08 20.65 4.91
C GLY A 44 18.22 21.91 5.78
N VAL A 45 17.16 22.28 6.51
CA VAL A 45 17.19 23.42 7.44
C VAL A 45 18.22 23.20 8.56
N LEU A 46 18.25 22.01 9.15
CA LEU A 46 19.24 21.68 10.20
C LEU A 46 20.67 21.78 9.69
N LEU A 47 20.95 21.30 8.48
CA LEU A 47 22.28 21.39 7.86
C LEU A 47 22.67 22.85 7.59
N VAL A 48 21.74 23.67 7.10
CA VAL A 48 21.99 25.12 6.91
C VAL A 48 22.28 25.78 8.25
N LEU A 49 21.49 25.54 9.28
CA LEU A 49 21.73 26.08 10.62
C LEU A 49 23.08 25.63 11.20
N ALA A 50 23.45 24.37 11.04
CA ALA A 50 24.75 23.85 11.48
C ALA A 50 25.93 24.47 10.69
N ALA A 51 25.72 24.89 9.45
CA ALA A 51 26.76 25.56 8.64
C ALA A 51 26.99 27.02 9.01
N LEU A 52 26.01 27.71 9.65
CA LEU A 52 26.13 29.14 9.97
C LEU A 52 27.35 29.51 10.78
N PRO A 53 27.75 28.81 11.88
CA PRO A 53 28.96 29.13 12.62
C PRO A 53 30.24 29.04 11.78
N PHE A 54 30.29 28.06 10.86
CA PHE A 54 31.42 27.88 9.96
C PHE A 54 31.43 28.95 8.88
N ALA A 55 30.30 29.34 8.32
CA ALA A 55 30.16 30.44 7.38
C ALA A 55 30.56 31.77 8.03
N TRP A 56 30.18 32.01 9.29
CA TRP A 56 30.58 33.17 10.05
C TRP A 56 32.11 33.25 10.24
N SER A 57 32.72 32.10 10.55
CA SER A 57 34.19 32.01 10.66
C SER A 57 34.88 32.18 9.30
N ALA A 58 34.26 31.67 8.23
CA ALA A 58 34.78 31.75 6.86
C ALA A 58 34.35 33.00 6.09
N ARG A 59 33.72 34.00 6.73
CA ARG A 59 33.20 35.22 6.07
C ARG A 59 34.25 36.06 5.31
N ARG A 60 35.54 35.79 5.53
CA ARG A 60 36.65 36.37 4.76
C ARG A 60 36.83 35.72 3.38
N HIS A 61 36.12 34.60 3.11
CA HIS A 61 36.14 33.89 1.85
C HIS A 61 34.77 34.04 1.17
N PRO A 62 34.60 34.99 0.25
CA PRO A 62 33.29 35.27 -0.37
C PRO A 62 32.69 34.05 -1.10
N GLY A 63 33.52 33.15 -1.59
CA GLY A 63 33.05 31.88 -2.21
C GLY A 63 32.31 30.96 -1.25
N ALA A 64 32.73 30.86 0.02
CA ALA A 64 32.05 30.02 1.02
C ALA A 64 30.65 30.55 1.36
N LEU A 65 30.50 31.87 1.47
CA LEU A 65 29.18 32.50 1.70
C LEU A 65 28.25 32.32 0.50
N ALA A 66 28.78 32.45 -0.73
CA ALA A 66 28.02 32.26 -1.93
C ALA A 66 27.51 30.80 -2.01
N THR A 67 28.34 29.79 -1.70
CA THR A 67 27.94 28.38 -1.68
C THR A 67 26.83 28.12 -0.67
N VAL A 68 26.96 28.62 0.57
CA VAL A 68 25.91 28.48 1.59
C VAL A 68 24.62 29.17 1.15
N GLY A 69 24.71 30.36 0.54
CA GLY A 69 23.54 31.06 -0.01
C GLY A 69 22.81 30.32 -1.11
N VAL A 70 23.55 29.72 -2.05
CA VAL A 70 22.98 28.92 -3.13
C VAL A 70 22.29 27.65 -2.61
N LEU A 71 22.93 26.93 -1.68
CA LEU A 71 22.34 25.74 -1.08
C LEU A 71 21.09 26.08 -0.25
N ALA A 72 21.12 27.19 0.52
CA ALA A 72 19.96 27.63 1.27
C ALA A 72 18.81 28.07 0.34
N ALA A 73 19.10 28.83 -0.72
CA ALA A 73 18.10 29.24 -1.71
C ALA A 73 17.51 28.03 -2.46
N GLY A 74 18.35 27.08 -2.85
CA GLY A 74 17.90 25.81 -3.48
C GLY A 74 17.00 25.01 -2.54
N GLY A 75 17.38 24.83 -1.28
CA GLY A 75 16.56 24.14 -0.29
C GLY A 75 15.21 24.82 -0.02
N LEU A 76 15.19 26.15 0.03
CA LEU A 76 13.96 26.92 0.20
C LEU A 76 13.06 26.92 -1.03
N ALA A 77 13.59 26.61 -2.21
CA ALA A 77 12.81 26.51 -3.45
C ALA A 77 12.13 25.14 -3.61
N VAL A 78 12.59 24.09 -2.93
CA VAL A 78 12.03 22.72 -3.05
C VAL A 78 10.52 22.66 -2.78
N PRO A 79 9.93 23.33 -1.76
CA PRO A 79 8.50 23.30 -1.52
C PRO A 79 7.64 23.93 -2.64
N TRP A 80 8.27 24.74 -3.50
CA TRP A 80 7.60 25.44 -4.60
C TRP A 80 7.75 24.69 -5.94
N LEU A 81 8.52 23.60 -5.94
CA LEU A 81 8.52 22.69 -7.10
C LEU A 81 7.18 21.93 -7.09
N PRO A 82 6.56 21.73 -8.28
CA PRO A 82 5.36 20.93 -8.36
C PRO A 82 5.62 19.60 -7.66
N GLY A 83 4.89 19.33 -6.58
CA GLY A 83 4.91 18.04 -5.91
C GLY A 83 4.41 16.99 -6.89
N GLY A 84 5.05 15.83 -6.93
CA GLY A 84 4.58 14.72 -7.75
C GLY A 84 3.36 14.01 -7.16
N CYS A 85 2.85 14.42 -5.99
CA CYS A 85 1.78 13.77 -5.25
C CYS A 85 0.68 14.77 -4.88
N ASP A 86 -0.59 14.34 -4.90
CA ASP A 86 -1.68 15.06 -4.26
C ASP A 86 -1.59 14.88 -2.74
N VAL A 87 -1.30 13.64 -2.32
CA VAL A 87 -1.09 13.29 -0.92
C VAL A 87 0.20 12.47 -0.78
N GLU A 88 1.12 12.92 0.07
CA GLU A 88 2.27 12.13 0.48
C GLU A 88 1.97 11.45 1.82
N THR A 89 1.86 10.13 1.79
CA THR A 89 1.59 9.31 2.96
C THR A 89 2.89 8.74 3.56
N ALA A 90 2.80 7.94 4.63
CA ALA A 90 3.94 7.22 5.16
C ALA A 90 4.41 6.06 4.25
N TYR A 91 3.58 5.64 3.31
CA TYR A 91 3.80 4.47 2.45
C TYR A 91 3.97 4.87 0.99
N HIS A 92 3.20 5.85 0.50
CA HIS A 92 3.09 6.17 -0.92
C HIS A 92 3.05 7.67 -1.23
N CYS A 93 3.45 7.99 -2.45
CA CYS A 93 3.12 9.22 -3.14
C CYS A 93 1.83 8.97 -3.93
N ALA A 94 0.70 9.46 -3.44
CA ALA A 94 -0.61 9.22 -4.02
C ALA A 94 -1.05 10.38 -4.91
N LEU A 95 -1.59 10.03 -6.08
CA LEU A 95 -2.24 10.92 -7.04
C LEU A 95 -3.62 10.36 -7.34
N LEU A 96 -4.61 11.22 -7.48
CA LEU A 96 -5.93 10.86 -7.98
C LEU A 96 -6.18 11.57 -9.30
N GLU A 97 -6.19 10.80 -10.39
CA GLU A 97 -6.39 11.31 -11.75
C GLU A 97 -7.84 11.13 -12.17
N GLU A 98 -8.44 12.19 -12.73
CA GLU A 98 -9.76 12.09 -13.37
C GLU A 98 -9.64 11.43 -14.73
N ASP A 99 -10.59 10.58 -15.08
CA ASP A 99 -10.67 9.99 -16.42
C ASP A 99 -11.35 10.97 -17.38
N PRO A 100 -10.64 11.49 -18.40
CA PRO A 100 -11.22 12.45 -19.34
C PRO A 100 -12.33 11.84 -20.22
N GLU A 101 -12.41 10.52 -20.31
CA GLU A 101 -13.41 9.81 -21.13
C GLU A 101 -14.62 9.38 -20.29
N ARG A 102 -14.55 9.46 -18.94
CA ARG A 102 -15.59 9.00 -18.03
C ARG A 102 -15.69 9.90 -16.80
N GLU A 103 -16.76 10.69 -16.72
CA GLU A 103 -16.91 11.77 -15.72
C GLU A 103 -16.77 11.28 -14.27
N GLY A 104 -17.38 10.13 -13.93
CA GLY A 104 -17.24 9.46 -12.61
C GLY A 104 -15.93 8.73 -12.42
N GLY A 105 -15.13 8.54 -13.47
CA GLY A 105 -13.91 7.75 -13.45
C GLY A 105 -12.77 8.42 -12.67
N ARG A 106 -12.18 7.68 -11.75
CA ARG A 106 -11.05 8.10 -10.92
C ARG A 106 -9.98 7.02 -10.91
N LEU A 107 -8.76 7.39 -11.24
CA LEU A 107 -7.59 6.51 -11.22
C LEU A 107 -6.72 6.85 -10.01
N LEU A 108 -6.61 5.95 -9.06
CA LEU A 108 -5.65 6.06 -7.96
C LEU A 108 -4.28 5.56 -8.44
N VAL A 109 -3.30 6.45 -8.39
CA VAL A 109 -1.90 6.19 -8.74
C VAL A 109 -1.06 6.28 -7.48
N LEU A 110 -0.36 5.20 -7.12
CA LEU A 110 0.55 5.14 -5.99
C LEU A 110 1.97 4.92 -6.50
N ASP A 111 2.89 5.82 -6.14
CA ASP A 111 4.30 5.80 -6.57
C ASP A 111 4.47 5.72 -8.10
N GLY A 112 3.58 6.37 -8.85
CA GLY A 112 3.57 6.35 -10.31
C GLY A 112 3.00 5.08 -10.94
N LEU A 113 2.46 4.15 -10.16
CA LEU A 113 1.81 2.93 -10.62
C LEU A 113 0.29 3.06 -10.53
N ARG A 114 -0.42 2.68 -11.60
CA ARG A 114 -1.89 2.58 -11.61
C ARG A 114 -2.30 1.49 -10.63
N HIS A 115 -2.93 1.90 -9.53
CA HIS A 115 -3.21 1.01 -8.41
C HIS A 115 -4.67 0.58 -8.38
N SER A 116 -5.60 1.53 -8.52
CA SER A 116 -7.02 1.26 -8.49
C SER A 116 -7.76 2.20 -9.44
N TYR A 117 -8.86 1.75 -10.00
CA TYR A 117 -9.79 2.56 -10.77
C TYR A 117 -11.18 2.44 -10.18
N VAL A 118 -11.82 3.57 -9.96
CA VAL A 118 -13.18 3.67 -9.41
C VAL A 118 -14.02 4.54 -10.33
N ASP A 119 -15.23 4.12 -10.64
CA ASP A 119 -16.26 5.02 -11.13
C ASP A 119 -17.24 5.31 -9.98
N VAL A 120 -17.28 6.57 -9.56
CA VAL A 120 -18.12 6.97 -8.41
C VAL A 120 -19.59 7.04 -8.76
N ASP A 121 -19.93 7.15 -10.06
CA ASP A 121 -21.30 7.22 -10.57
C ASP A 121 -21.81 5.84 -11.04
N ASP A 122 -20.91 4.88 -11.26
CA ASP A 122 -21.23 3.52 -11.73
C ASP A 122 -20.38 2.47 -10.95
N PRO A 123 -20.81 2.06 -9.74
CA PRO A 123 -20.08 1.11 -8.91
C PRO A 123 -19.90 -0.28 -9.54
N GLU A 124 -20.71 -0.63 -10.56
CA GLU A 124 -20.56 -1.89 -11.30
C GLU A 124 -19.45 -1.85 -12.34
N HIS A 125 -18.95 -0.66 -12.69
CA HIS A 125 -17.88 -0.53 -13.66
C HIS A 125 -16.54 -1.01 -13.12
N LEU A 126 -15.96 -2.00 -13.76
CA LEU A 126 -14.67 -2.59 -13.42
C LEU A 126 -13.66 -2.38 -14.56
N GLU A 127 -12.82 -1.36 -14.45
CA GLU A 127 -11.86 -0.97 -15.51
C GLU A 127 -10.73 -2.00 -15.65
N PHE A 128 -10.17 -2.47 -14.54
CA PHE A 128 -9.02 -3.35 -14.60
C PHE A 128 -9.40 -4.81 -14.87
N ALA A 129 -8.69 -5.45 -15.79
CA ALA A 129 -8.93 -6.83 -16.16
C ALA A 129 -8.83 -7.80 -14.96
N TYR A 130 -7.95 -7.53 -14.00
CA TYR A 130 -7.84 -8.37 -12.82
C TYR A 130 -9.05 -8.25 -11.90
N VAL A 131 -9.60 -7.05 -11.74
CA VAL A 131 -10.80 -6.83 -10.94
C VAL A 131 -12.00 -7.53 -11.58
N ARG A 132 -12.15 -7.43 -12.91
CA ARG A 132 -13.18 -8.18 -13.65
C ARG A 132 -13.07 -9.69 -13.46
N ALA A 133 -11.85 -10.21 -13.46
CA ALA A 133 -11.68 -11.66 -13.25
C ALA A 133 -11.89 -12.07 -11.79
N ALA A 134 -11.58 -11.20 -10.82
CA ALA A 134 -11.93 -11.43 -9.41
C ALA A 134 -13.45 -11.44 -9.24
N ALA A 135 -14.16 -10.45 -9.79
CA ALA A 135 -15.62 -10.38 -9.79
C ALA A 135 -16.25 -11.63 -10.44
N ALA A 136 -15.75 -12.05 -11.61
CA ALA A 136 -16.23 -13.27 -12.27
C ALA A 136 -15.97 -14.55 -11.45
N ALA A 137 -14.85 -14.62 -10.72
CA ALA A 137 -14.57 -15.73 -9.81
C ALA A 137 -15.54 -15.75 -8.62
N ILE A 138 -15.85 -14.57 -8.06
CA ILE A 138 -16.84 -14.42 -6.98
C ILE A 138 -18.23 -14.84 -7.47
N ASP A 139 -18.66 -14.37 -8.64
CA ASP A 139 -19.96 -14.76 -9.23
C ASP A 139 -20.06 -16.23 -9.54
N ALA A 140 -18.96 -16.86 -9.95
CA ALA A 140 -18.93 -18.30 -10.18
C ALA A 140 -19.00 -19.12 -8.88
N ALA A 141 -18.42 -18.60 -7.78
CA ALA A 141 -18.46 -19.25 -6.47
C ALA A 141 -19.83 -19.08 -5.78
N TYR A 142 -20.46 -17.93 -5.96
CA TYR A 142 -21.72 -17.59 -5.27
C TYR A 142 -22.82 -17.30 -6.30
N ALA A 143 -23.60 -18.31 -6.60
CA ALA A 143 -24.70 -18.18 -7.56
C ALA A 143 -25.78 -17.20 -7.06
N GLY A 144 -26.22 -16.26 -7.92
CA GLY A 144 -27.22 -15.25 -7.60
C GLY A 144 -26.65 -14.00 -6.95
N ASP A 145 -27.54 -13.19 -6.37
CA ASP A 145 -27.30 -11.85 -5.80
C ASP A 145 -27.33 -11.83 -4.26
N GLY A 146 -27.18 -13.00 -3.64
CA GLY A 146 -27.20 -13.12 -2.17
C GLY A 146 -26.07 -12.32 -1.50
N ALA A 147 -26.42 -11.67 -0.37
CA ALA A 147 -25.47 -10.95 0.45
C ALA A 147 -24.33 -11.85 0.97
N LEU A 148 -23.14 -11.31 1.10
CA LEU A 148 -21.95 -11.99 1.59
C LEU A 148 -21.37 -11.24 2.78
N ASP A 149 -20.75 -11.98 3.69
CA ASP A 149 -19.78 -11.40 4.64
C ASP A 149 -18.39 -11.51 4.01
N ALA A 150 -17.74 -10.37 3.70
CA ALA A 150 -16.48 -10.33 2.98
C ALA A 150 -15.37 -9.66 3.79
N TYR A 151 -14.15 -10.16 3.66
CA TYR A 151 -12.96 -9.56 4.24
C TYR A 151 -11.91 -9.29 3.15
N PHE A 152 -11.33 -8.08 3.18
CA PHE A 152 -10.36 -7.63 2.19
C PHE A 152 -9.01 -7.35 2.83
N LEU A 153 -7.95 -7.97 2.30
CA LEU A 153 -6.57 -7.66 2.61
C LEU A 153 -6.08 -6.63 1.58
N GLY A 154 -6.08 -5.35 1.97
CA GLY A 154 -5.84 -4.20 1.11
C GLY A 154 -7.13 -3.52 0.68
N GLY A 155 -7.14 -2.18 0.67
CA GLY A 155 -8.29 -1.36 0.32
C GLY A 155 -8.17 -0.74 -1.06
N GLY A 156 -7.07 -0.08 -1.34
CA GLY A 156 -6.94 0.75 -2.53
C GLY A 156 -8.13 1.72 -2.66
N GLY A 157 -8.73 1.85 -3.84
CA GLY A 157 -9.94 2.67 -4.04
C GLY A 157 -11.24 1.96 -3.69
N LEU A 158 -11.22 0.88 -2.93
CA LEU A 158 -12.39 0.08 -2.51
C LEU A 158 -13.25 -0.43 -3.69
N THR A 159 -12.63 -0.74 -4.83
CA THR A 159 -13.34 -1.08 -6.07
C THR A 159 -14.22 -2.33 -5.91
N LEU A 160 -13.68 -3.44 -5.39
CA LEU A 160 -14.47 -4.66 -5.18
C LEU A 160 -15.49 -4.53 -4.04
N PRO A 161 -15.18 -3.91 -2.88
CA PRO A 161 -16.22 -3.61 -1.88
C PRO A 161 -17.40 -2.81 -2.42
N ARG A 162 -17.16 -1.79 -3.27
CA ARG A 162 -18.21 -1.02 -3.96
C ARG A 162 -19.07 -1.89 -4.86
N TRP A 163 -18.40 -2.65 -5.71
CA TRP A 163 -19.05 -3.56 -6.66
C TRP A 163 -19.93 -4.59 -5.94
N LEU A 164 -19.43 -5.16 -4.83
CA LEU A 164 -20.24 -6.09 -4.02
C LEU A 164 -21.45 -5.41 -3.38
N ALA A 165 -21.30 -4.19 -2.86
CA ALA A 165 -22.41 -3.46 -2.25
C ALA A 165 -23.53 -3.20 -3.26
N GLU A 166 -23.20 -2.91 -4.53
CA GLU A 166 -24.16 -2.66 -5.59
C GLU A 166 -24.78 -3.95 -6.14
N THR A 167 -23.94 -4.94 -6.48
CA THR A 167 -24.41 -6.16 -7.15
C THR A 167 -24.99 -7.20 -6.18
N ARG A 168 -24.69 -7.09 -4.87
CA ARG A 168 -25.15 -8.01 -3.81
C ARG A 168 -25.62 -7.23 -2.59
N PRO A 169 -26.81 -6.58 -2.67
CA PRO A 169 -27.33 -5.76 -1.60
C PRO A 169 -27.39 -6.49 -0.25
N GLY A 170 -26.92 -5.80 0.81
CA GLY A 170 -26.82 -6.36 2.15
C GLY A 170 -25.48 -7.06 2.46
N THR A 171 -24.55 -7.07 1.49
CA THR A 171 -23.18 -7.53 1.75
C THR A 171 -22.51 -6.63 2.78
N SER A 172 -21.85 -7.25 3.77
CA SER A 172 -21.00 -6.58 4.76
C SER A 172 -19.53 -6.82 4.39
N SER A 173 -18.77 -5.74 4.24
CA SER A 173 -17.35 -5.79 3.88
C SER A 173 -16.48 -5.18 4.97
N THR A 174 -15.52 -5.96 5.47
CA THR A 174 -14.44 -5.44 6.34
C THR A 174 -13.15 -5.35 5.52
N VAL A 175 -12.52 -4.19 5.52
CA VAL A 175 -11.30 -3.91 4.74
C VAL A 175 -10.17 -3.54 5.70
N SER A 176 -9.04 -4.21 5.62
CA SER A 176 -7.80 -3.82 6.31
C SER A 176 -6.87 -3.14 5.31
N GLU A 177 -6.72 -1.81 5.46
CA GLU A 177 -5.81 -0.97 4.68
C GLU A 177 -4.71 -0.43 5.60
N ILE A 178 -3.46 -0.58 5.18
CA ILE A 178 -2.31 -0.18 6.01
C ILE A 178 -2.02 1.32 5.94
N ASP A 179 -2.39 1.97 4.84
CA ASP A 179 -2.09 3.37 4.58
C ASP A 179 -3.26 4.29 4.97
N PRO A 180 -3.14 5.03 6.09
CA PRO A 180 -4.20 5.98 6.49
C PRO A 180 -4.44 7.09 5.48
N GLY A 181 -3.44 7.43 4.62
CA GLY A 181 -3.60 8.44 3.59
C GLY A 181 -4.44 7.93 2.42
N VAL A 182 -4.32 6.65 2.05
CA VAL A 182 -5.21 6.02 1.07
C VAL A 182 -6.63 5.98 1.60
N VAL A 183 -6.83 5.60 2.86
CA VAL A 183 -8.16 5.63 3.50
C VAL A 183 -8.75 7.03 3.53
N GLN A 184 -7.94 8.07 3.74
CA GLN A 184 -8.40 9.45 3.67
C GLN A 184 -8.87 9.82 2.26
N ILE A 185 -8.11 9.47 1.22
CA ILE A 185 -8.49 9.69 -0.19
C ILE A 185 -9.83 9.00 -0.49
N ASP A 186 -10.00 7.74 -0.06
CA ASP A 186 -11.25 7.00 -0.25
C ASP A 186 -12.45 7.72 0.38
N GLN A 187 -12.27 8.26 1.58
CA GLN A 187 -13.34 8.94 2.30
C GLN A 187 -13.69 10.33 1.73
N GLU A 188 -12.69 11.07 1.27
CA GLU A 188 -12.86 12.46 0.81
C GLU A 188 -13.21 12.55 -0.68
N GLU A 189 -12.60 11.70 -1.51
CA GLU A 189 -12.63 11.83 -2.98
C GLU A 189 -13.36 10.67 -3.68
N LEU A 190 -13.51 9.53 -3.01
CA LEU A 190 -14.11 8.32 -3.56
C LEU A 190 -15.29 7.83 -2.68
N PRO A 191 -16.39 8.59 -2.56
CA PRO A 191 -17.50 8.23 -1.69
C PRO A 191 -18.08 6.86 -2.05
N LEU A 192 -18.40 6.06 -1.04
CA LEU A 192 -19.07 4.77 -1.22
C LEU A 192 -20.53 4.97 -1.67
N PRO A 193 -21.15 4.00 -2.38
CA PRO A 193 -22.58 4.03 -2.68
C PRO A 193 -23.42 4.15 -1.40
N ASP A 194 -24.57 4.80 -1.52
CA ASP A 194 -25.53 4.97 -0.42
C ASP A 194 -25.97 3.60 0.13
N GLY A 195 -25.81 3.42 1.44
CA GLY A 195 -26.19 2.18 2.12
C GLY A 195 -25.18 1.03 2.02
N ALA A 196 -24.01 1.25 1.43
CA ALA A 196 -22.92 0.27 1.46
C ALA A 196 -22.44 0.02 2.90
N ASP A 197 -22.44 -1.21 3.33
CA ASP A 197 -21.89 -1.65 4.62
C ASP A 197 -20.42 -2.05 4.45
N VAL A 198 -19.54 -1.03 4.48
CA VAL A 198 -18.08 -1.19 4.32
C VAL A 198 -17.36 -0.57 5.50
N GLU A 199 -16.77 -1.41 6.34
CA GLU A 199 -15.90 -0.99 7.44
C GLU A 199 -14.43 -1.01 7.02
N VAL A 200 -13.78 0.15 6.94
CA VAL A 200 -12.35 0.26 6.65
C VAL A 200 -11.57 0.43 7.96
N ARG A 201 -10.62 -0.45 8.20
CA ARG A 201 -9.72 -0.45 9.35
C ARG A 201 -8.32 -0.12 8.91
N VAL A 202 -7.74 0.93 9.52
CA VAL A 202 -6.33 1.29 9.29
C VAL A 202 -5.45 0.34 10.09
N GLU A 203 -4.99 -0.74 9.46
CA GLU A 203 -4.23 -1.79 10.12
C GLU A 203 -3.48 -2.68 9.13
N ASP A 204 -2.50 -3.43 9.63
CA ASP A 204 -1.91 -4.53 8.88
C ASP A 204 -2.93 -5.65 8.67
N ALA A 205 -3.14 -6.05 7.42
CA ALA A 205 -4.17 -7.01 7.03
C ALA A 205 -3.99 -8.39 7.68
N ARG A 206 -2.75 -8.86 7.93
CA ARG A 206 -2.50 -10.11 8.64
C ARG A 206 -2.92 -10.03 10.09
N LEU A 207 -2.65 -8.90 10.75
CA LEU A 207 -3.09 -8.69 12.13
C LEU A 207 -4.61 -8.55 12.21
N GLY A 208 -5.23 -7.89 11.23
CA GLY A 208 -6.68 -7.80 11.09
C GLY A 208 -7.32 -9.17 10.93
N LEU A 209 -6.82 -9.96 9.98
CA LEU A 209 -7.28 -11.33 9.73
C LEU A 209 -7.19 -12.22 10.97
N GLY A 210 -6.09 -12.15 11.73
CA GLY A 210 -5.91 -12.89 12.98
C GLY A 210 -6.92 -12.53 14.08
N ARG A 211 -7.64 -11.40 13.96
CA ARG A 211 -8.72 -11.00 14.89
C ARG A 211 -10.12 -11.41 14.41
N MET A 212 -10.25 -11.82 13.14
CA MET A 212 -11.51 -12.36 12.65
C MET A 212 -11.88 -13.64 13.40
N ALA A 213 -13.17 -13.82 13.66
CA ALA A 213 -13.64 -15.06 14.25
C ALA A 213 -13.50 -16.23 13.28
N THR A 214 -13.42 -17.45 13.80
CA THR A 214 -13.48 -18.67 12.96
C THR A 214 -14.83 -18.77 12.28
N ASP A 215 -14.86 -19.23 11.02
CA ASP A 215 -16.08 -19.44 10.23
C ASP A 215 -16.99 -18.18 10.17
N SER A 216 -16.38 -16.98 10.01
CA SER A 216 -17.11 -15.72 10.13
C SER A 216 -17.39 -15.03 8.80
N VAL A 217 -16.66 -15.34 7.74
CA VAL A 217 -16.82 -14.72 6.42
C VAL A 217 -17.02 -15.73 5.31
N ASP A 218 -17.73 -15.34 4.27
CA ASP A 218 -17.97 -16.16 3.07
C ASP A 218 -16.82 -16.00 2.08
N LEU A 219 -16.30 -14.75 1.96
CA LEU A 219 -15.33 -14.36 0.97
C LEU A 219 -14.13 -13.68 1.65
N VAL A 220 -12.92 -14.06 1.26
CA VAL A 220 -11.71 -13.28 1.53
C VAL A 220 -11.08 -12.86 0.20
N VAL A 221 -10.69 -11.60 0.06
CA VAL A 221 -10.00 -11.08 -1.12
C VAL A 221 -8.62 -10.58 -0.71
N GLY A 222 -7.57 -11.10 -1.34
CA GLY A 222 -6.19 -10.68 -1.16
C GLY A 222 -5.73 -9.78 -2.30
N ASP A 223 -5.73 -8.47 -2.09
CA ASP A 223 -5.29 -7.46 -3.07
C ASP A 223 -4.39 -6.41 -2.43
N ALA A 224 -3.50 -6.85 -1.52
CA ALA A 224 -2.53 -6.00 -0.85
C ALA A 224 -1.19 -6.03 -1.56
N PHE A 225 -0.66 -4.85 -1.90
CA PHE A 225 0.62 -4.71 -2.59
C PHE A 225 1.51 -3.68 -1.89
N GLY A 226 2.82 -4.00 -1.79
CA GLY A 226 3.87 -3.05 -1.47
C GLY A 226 4.60 -2.67 -2.76
N GLY A 227 4.04 -1.74 -3.54
CA GLY A 227 4.48 -1.43 -4.90
C GLY A 227 4.00 -2.50 -5.89
N VAL A 228 4.93 -3.32 -6.43
CA VAL A 228 4.61 -4.34 -7.46
C VAL A 228 4.49 -5.77 -6.92
N SER A 229 4.66 -5.97 -5.63
CA SER A 229 4.66 -7.32 -5.04
C SER A 229 3.76 -7.41 -3.82
N VAL A 230 3.16 -8.59 -3.63
CA VAL A 230 2.43 -8.91 -2.41
C VAL A 230 3.40 -8.94 -1.23
N PRO A 231 3.07 -8.33 -0.07
CA PRO A 231 3.90 -8.40 1.12
C PRO A 231 4.12 -9.86 1.56
N TRP A 232 5.38 -10.25 1.73
CA TRP A 232 5.77 -11.65 1.96
C TRP A 232 5.04 -12.32 3.15
N HIS A 233 4.69 -11.55 4.18
CA HIS A 233 4.00 -12.07 5.36
C HIS A 233 2.52 -12.42 5.10
N LEU A 234 1.96 -12.01 3.95
CA LEU A 234 0.62 -12.39 3.50
C LEU A 234 0.60 -13.62 2.59
N THR A 235 1.80 -14.14 2.19
CA THR A 235 1.94 -15.26 1.26
C THR A 235 2.49 -16.53 1.93
N THR A 236 2.53 -16.57 3.26
CA THR A 236 3.00 -17.73 4.01
C THR A 236 1.86 -18.73 4.28
N GLU A 237 2.21 -20.00 4.49
CA GLU A 237 1.26 -21.04 4.86
C GLU A 237 0.44 -20.66 6.11
N GLU A 238 1.08 -20.01 7.08
CA GLU A 238 0.40 -19.55 8.30
C GLU A 238 -0.58 -18.40 8.04
N ALA A 239 -0.31 -17.54 7.04
CA ALA A 239 -1.26 -16.51 6.65
C ALA A 239 -2.48 -17.13 5.95
N LEU A 240 -2.23 -18.08 5.06
CA LEU A 240 -3.28 -18.80 4.34
C LEU A 240 -4.12 -19.68 5.29
N ALA A 241 -3.51 -20.28 6.32
CA ALA A 241 -4.25 -21.00 7.37
C ALA A 241 -5.18 -20.07 8.18
N GLU A 242 -4.79 -18.80 8.40
CA GLU A 242 -5.68 -17.82 9.01
C GLU A 242 -6.82 -17.39 8.07
N VAL A 243 -6.58 -17.34 6.75
CA VAL A 243 -7.64 -17.14 5.75
C VAL A 243 -8.64 -18.29 5.81
N ASP A 244 -8.17 -19.55 5.75
CA ASP A 244 -9.03 -20.75 5.81
C ASP A 244 -9.81 -20.79 7.13
N ARG A 245 -9.18 -20.45 8.26
CA ARG A 245 -9.84 -20.38 9.57
C ARG A 245 -10.98 -19.34 9.61
N ALA A 246 -10.80 -18.20 8.96
CA ALA A 246 -11.81 -17.13 8.94
C ALA A 246 -12.96 -17.44 8.00
N LEU A 247 -12.70 -18.17 6.91
CA LEU A 247 -13.70 -18.59 5.94
C LEU A 247 -14.68 -19.60 6.55
N ARG A 248 -15.96 -19.44 6.23
CA ARG A 248 -16.99 -20.46 6.49
C ARG A 248 -16.74 -21.69 5.61
N PRO A 249 -17.24 -22.85 5.99
CA PRO A 249 -17.25 -24.02 5.10
C PRO A 249 -17.90 -23.67 3.75
N GLY A 250 -17.18 -23.90 2.66
CA GLY A 250 -17.59 -23.49 1.32
C GLY A 250 -17.22 -22.04 0.95
N GLY A 251 -16.55 -21.33 1.83
CA GLY A 251 -16.04 -19.99 1.57
C GLY A 251 -14.91 -19.98 0.52
N THR A 252 -14.69 -18.82 -0.08
CA THR A 252 -13.73 -18.64 -1.17
C THR A 252 -12.69 -17.61 -0.86
N TYR A 253 -11.42 -17.92 -1.13
CA TYR A 253 -10.32 -16.97 -1.15
C TYR A 253 -9.97 -16.60 -2.59
N VAL A 254 -10.02 -15.32 -2.93
CA VAL A 254 -9.60 -14.76 -4.23
C VAL A 254 -8.37 -13.89 -3.99
N VAL A 255 -7.25 -14.19 -4.67
CA VAL A 255 -6.02 -13.42 -4.51
C VAL A 255 -5.47 -12.91 -5.84
N ASN A 256 -5.08 -11.64 -5.88
CA ASN A 256 -4.39 -11.06 -7.01
C ASN A 256 -2.88 -11.29 -6.87
N LEU A 257 -2.27 -11.94 -7.87
CA LEU A 257 -0.84 -12.18 -7.92
C LEU A 257 -0.26 -11.58 -9.20
N ILE A 258 0.75 -10.73 -9.06
CA ILE A 258 1.48 -10.16 -10.19
C ILE A 258 2.85 -10.84 -10.27
N ASP A 259 3.16 -11.41 -11.44
CA ASP A 259 4.45 -12.04 -11.69
C ASP A 259 4.81 -11.90 -13.18
N HIS A 260 6.09 -12.03 -13.49
CA HIS A 260 6.63 -11.87 -14.83
C HIS A 260 7.59 -13.01 -15.19
N GLY A 261 7.83 -13.17 -16.49
CA GLY A 261 8.79 -14.15 -17.01
C GLY A 261 8.41 -15.59 -16.68
N GLU A 262 9.22 -16.29 -15.91
CA GLU A 262 9.03 -17.72 -15.60
C GLU A 262 7.91 -18.01 -14.60
N MET A 263 7.22 -17.00 -14.10
CA MET A 263 6.12 -17.14 -13.12
C MET A 263 6.55 -17.89 -11.84
N ALA A 264 7.75 -17.60 -11.34
CA ALA A 264 8.34 -18.32 -10.23
C ALA A 264 7.59 -18.07 -8.92
N PHE A 265 7.19 -16.80 -8.67
CA PHE A 265 6.41 -16.41 -7.50
C PHE A 265 5.01 -17.04 -7.52
N VAL A 266 4.27 -16.89 -8.62
CA VAL A 266 2.93 -17.49 -8.76
C VAL A 266 2.98 -19.01 -8.57
N ARG A 267 4.00 -19.68 -9.13
CA ARG A 267 4.17 -21.14 -8.93
C ARG A 267 4.45 -21.51 -7.48
N ALA A 268 5.21 -20.70 -6.76
CA ALA A 268 5.47 -20.91 -5.34
C ALA A 268 4.18 -20.70 -4.54
N GLU A 269 3.48 -19.61 -4.80
CA GLU A 269 2.23 -19.27 -4.10
C GLU A 269 1.11 -20.28 -4.33
N VAL A 270 0.95 -20.76 -5.57
CA VAL A 270 -0.01 -21.86 -5.87
C VAL A 270 0.32 -23.11 -5.06
N ARG A 271 1.60 -23.45 -4.86
CA ARG A 271 1.97 -24.60 -4.02
C ARG A 271 1.66 -24.35 -2.54
N THR A 272 1.85 -23.13 -2.05
CA THR A 272 1.51 -22.76 -0.68
C THR A 272 -0.01 -22.83 -0.48
N LEU A 273 -0.79 -22.32 -1.42
CA LEU A 273 -2.26 -22.42 -1.43
C LEU A 273 -2.73 -23.88 -1.39
N GLN A 274 -2.10 -24.76 -2.17
CA GLN A 274 -2.42 -26.19 -2.21
C GLN A 274 -2.06 -26.96 -0.92
N GLN A 275 -1.32 -26.38 0.02
CA GLN A 275 -1.13 -26.97 1.34
C GLN A 275 -2.31 -26.71 2.27
N VAL A 276 -3.09 -25.66 2.00
CA VAL A 276 -4.19 -25.20 2.85
C VAL A 276 -5.56 -25.48 2.22
N PHE A 277 -5.71 -25.17 0.92
CA PHE A 277 -6.98 -25.30 0.20
C PHE A 277 -7.02 -26.56 -0.67
N GLU A 278 -8.10 -27.30 -0.59
CA GLU A 278 -8.30 -28.53 -1.39
C GLU A 278 -8.42 -28.23 -2.89
N HIS A 279 -9.07 -27.11 -3.23
CA HIS A 279 -9.29 -26.69 -4.61
C HIS A 279 -8.61 -25.35 -4.89
N VAL A 280 -7.70 -25.32 -5.83
CA VAL A 280 -6.98 -24.11 -6.25
C VAL A 280 -7.08 -23.94 -7.76
N VAL A 281 -7.61 -22.81 -8.21
CA VAL A 281 -7.75 -22.47 -9.62
C VAL A 281 -6.93 -21.22 -9.94
N ALA A 282 -6.08 -21.27 -10.95
CA ALA A 282 -5.34 -20.13 -11.45
C ALA A 282 -6.03 -19.58 -12.71
N LEU A 283 -6.46 -18.31 -12.64
CA LEU A 283 -7.02 -17.58 -13.76
C LEU A 283 -5.95 -16.62 -14.34
N GLY A 284 -5.92 -16.42 -15.63
CA GLY A 284 -4.98 -15.51 -16.26
C GLY A 284 -5.21 -15.35 -17.75
N GLU A 285 -4.74 -14.24 -18.32
CA GLU A 285 -4.79 -14.02 -19.76
C GLU A 285 -3.68 -14.80 -20.46
N PRO A 286 -3.97 -15.55 -21.52
CA PRO A 286 -2.94 -16.21 -22.29
C PRO A 286 -1.94 -15.21 -22.87
N GLY A 287 -0.65 -15.38 -22.56
CA GLY A 287 0.44 -14.56 -23.13
C GLY A 287 0.82 -13.29 -22.38
N THR A 288 0.09 -12.86 -21.36
CA THR A 288 0.42 -11.61 -20.61
C THR A 288 1.30 -11.81 -19.38
N GLY A 289 1.54 -13.06 -18.98
CA GLY A 289 2.33 -13.36 -17.77
C GLY A 289 1.60 -13.07 -16.45
N ALA A 290 0.48 -12.38 -16.46
CA ALA A 290 -0.34 -12.14 -15.28
C ALA A 290 -1.24 -13.35 -15.00
N ARG A 291 -1.21 -13.90 -13.78
CA ARG A 291 -2.09 -15.00 -13.34
C ARG A 291 -2.72 -14.65 -12.00
N ARG A 292 -3.98 -15.07 -11.83
CA ARG A 292 -4.77 -14.89 -10.62
C ARG A 292 -5.14 -16.25 -10.08
N VAL A 293 -5.26 -16.35 -8.77
CA VAL A 293 -5.51 -17.65 -8.12
C VAL A 293 -6.69 -17.51 -7.18
N ALA A 294 -7.60 -18.47 -7.23
CA ALA A 294 -8.68 -18.64 -6.26
C ALA A 294 -8.51 -20.00 -5.56
N GLY A 295 -8.76 -20.04 -4.26
CA GLY A 295 -8.74 -21.25 -3.45
C GLY A 295 -10.05 -21.44 -2.70
N SER A 296 -10.52 -22.68 -2.59
CA SER A 296 -11.72 -23.05 -1.82
C SER A 296 -11.51 -24.37 -1.12
N SER A 297 -12.03 -24.48 0.10
CA SER A 297 -12.04 -25.72 0.89
C SER A 297 -13.27 -26.62 0.64
N ASP A 298 -14.22 -26.22 -0.22
CA ASP A 298 -15.43 -27.03 -0.52
C ASP A 298 -15.26 -27.84 -1.82
N PRO A 299 -15.58 -29.15 -1.79
CA PRO A 299 -15.50 -30.07 -2.96
C PRO A 299 -16.64 -29.94 -3.97
N ARG A 300 -17.42 -28.86 -4.01
CA ARG A 300 -18.56 -28.73 -4.95
C ARG A 300 -18.19 -27.99 -6.23
#